data_6d5bc36400882401dc9a6bbdc82333c2
#
_entry.id   6d5bc36400882401dc9a6bbdc82333c2
#
_cell.length_a   1.000
_cell.length_b   1.000
_cell.length_c   1.000
_cell.angle_alpha   90.00
_cell.angle_beta   90.00
_cell.angle_gamma   90.00
#
_symmetry.space_group_name_H-M   'P 1'
#
loop_
_entity.id
_entity.type
_entity.pdbx_description
1 polymer ?
#
loop_
_entity_poly.entity_id
_entity_poly.type
_entity_poly.pdbx_seq_one_letter_code
_entity_poly.pdbx_strand_id
1 'polypeptide(L)'
;TRFLQIGIHPGGGHTWMLPRIAGPQTTMATVIFGEVVDGAEAERLGIVHRCVDDDQLQAVAHAMAARAASAPRELVIETKKTIQAMADVSEHVVAVERELKPQLWSTRQPWFAERIAALQNQISSKK
;
A
#
# COMPACT_ATOMS: atom_id res chain seq x y z
N THR A 1 11.94 16.47 8.84
CA THR A 1 11.75 16.35 10.31
C THR A 1 12.63 17.35 11.04
N ARG A 2 12.21 17.85 12.21
CA ARG A 2 12.96 18.89 12.97
C ARG A 2 13.50 18.40 14.31
N PHE A 3 13.58 17.11 14.52
CA PHE A 3 14.00 16.54 15.82
C PHE A 3 15.33 17.08 16.30
N LEU A 4 16.38 17.01 15.48
CA LEU A 4 17.72 17.47 15.86
C LEU A 4 17.79 19.00 16.03
N GLN A 5 17.00 19.74 15.23
CA GLN A 5 16.95 21.21 15.34
C GLN A 5 16.42 21.70 16.69
N ILE A 6 15.52 20.94 17.32
CA ILE A 6 14.98 21.25 18.64
C ILE A 6 15.66 20.43 19.76
N GLY A 7 16.72 19.70 19.45
CA GLY A 7 17.55 19.00 20.43
C GLY A 7 16.93 17.74 21.03
N ILE A 8 16.00 17.07 20.32
CA ILE A 8 15.42 15.81 20.80
C ILE A 8 15.71 14.64 19.83
N HIS A 9 15.78 13.44 20.38
CA HIS A 9 15.87 12.22 19.60
C HIS A 9 14.50 11.89 18.99
N PRO A 10 14.45 11.39 17.71
CA PRO A 10 13.23 10.87 17.13
C PRO A 10 12.56 9.81 17.99
N GLY A 11 11.23 9.86 18.09
CA GLY A 11 10.42 8.95 18.88
C GLY A 11 9.21 8.41 18.10
N GLY A 12 8.31 7.68 18.77
CA GLY A 12 7.08 7.17 18.18
C GLY A 12 7.27 6.16 17.06
N GLY A 13 8.43 5.50 16.99
CA GLY A 13 8.72 4.54 15.90
C GLY A 13 9.21 5.18 14.60
N HIS A 14 9.48 6.49 14.57
CA HIS A 14 9.87 7.20 13.35
C HIS A 14 11.11 6.59 12.67
N THR A 15 12.16 6.26 13.44
CA THR A 15 13.39 5.63 12.92
C THR A 15 13.20 4.17 12.52
N TRP A 16 12.10 3.55 12.89
CA TRP A 16 11.73 2.22 12.43
C TRP A 16 10.89 2.27 11.14
N MET A 17 9.91 3.20 11.09
CA MET A 17 8.98 3.30 9.96
C MET A 17 9.64 3.89 8.70
N LEU A 18 10.33 5.02 8.83
CA LEU A 18 10.81 5.78 7.67
C LEU A 18 11.81 5.01 6.81
N PRO A 19 12.81 4.26 7.39
CA PRO A 19 13.71 3.44 6.57
C PRO A 19 13.01 2.32 5.80
N ARG A 20 11.89 1.82 6.31
CA ARG A 20 11.09 0.79 5.64
C ARG A 20 10.23 1.34 4.51
N ILE A 21 9.83 2.59 4.61
CA ILE A 21 9.01 3.27 3.60
C ILE A 21 9.88 3.84 2.49
N ALA A 22 10.92 4.61 2.83
CA ALA A 22 11.68 5.43 1.91
C ALA A 22 13.19 5.11 1.85
N GLY A 23 13.61 4.07 2.55
CA GLY A 23 15.00 3.64 2.59
C GLY A 23 15.89 4.42 3.58
N PRO A 24 17.10 3.89 3.86
CA PRO A 24 17.99 4.46 4.86
C PRO A 24 18.56 5.82 4.45
N GLN A 25 18.86 6.05 3.17
CA GLN A 25 19.41 7.32 2.69
C GLN A 25 18.43 8.47 2.91
N THR A 26 17.17 8.30 2.49
CA THR A 26 16.11 9.31 2.72
C THR A 26 15.90 9.57 4.21
N THR A 27 15.98 8.52 5.03
CA THR A 27 15.89 8.67 6.49
C THR A 27 17.01 9.51 7.04
N MET A 28 18.26 9.27 6.64
CA MET A 28 19.42 10.06 7.06
C MET A 28 19.30 11.52 6.58
N ALA A 29 18.91 11.74 5.33
CA ALA A 29 18.73 13.06 4.74
C ALA A 29 17.72 13.89 5.53
N THR A 30 16.55 13.31 5.84
CA THR A 30 15.46 14.04 6.50
C THR A 30 15.66 14.16 8.01
N VAL A 31 16.17 13.13 8.67
CA VAL A 31 16.28 13.10 10.15
C VAL A 31 17.57 13.75 10.64
N ILE A 32 18.71 13.44 10.02
CA ILE A 32 20.02 13.94 10.46
C ILE A 32 20.34 15.29 9.80
N PHE A 33 20.21 15.38 8.47
CA PHE A 33 20.58 16.60 7.74
C PHE A 33 19.43 17.62 7.67
N GLY A 34 18.22 17.22 8.08
CA GLY A 34 17.07 18.12 8.19
C GLY A 34 16.46 18.53 6.87
N GLU A 35 16.69 17.74 5.79
CA GLU A 35 16.08 18.01 4.51
C GLU A 35 14.55 18.04 4.61
N VAL A 36 13.96 19.02 3.91
CA VAL A 36 12.51 19.20 3.81
C VAL A 36 12.04 18.55 2.53
N VAL A 37 11.07 17.66 2.67
CA VAL A 37 10.45 16.93 1.57
C VAL A 37 9.06 17.51 1.35
N ASP A 38 8.78 18.04 0.17
CA ASP A 38 7.45 18.46 -0.26
C ASP A 38 6.61 17.27 -0.77
N GLY A 39 5.37 17.53 -1.19
CA GLY A 39 4.45 16.47 -1.65
C GLY A 39 4.95 15.73 -2.89
N ALA A 40 5.50 16.44 -3.87
CA ALA A 40 6.02 15.87 -5.12
C ALA A 40 7.25 15.00 -4.85
N GLU A 41 8.16 15.48 -4.03
CA GLU A 41 9.33 14.72 -3.62
C GLU A 41 8.95 13.52 -2.74
N ALA A 42 7.94 13.65 -1.87
CA ALA A 42 7.41 12.54 -1.07
C ALA A 42 6.84 11.42 -1.95
N GLU A 43 6.16 11.74 -3.06
CA GLU A 43 5.72 10.76 -4.05
C GLU A 43 6.92 10.11 -4.74
N ARG A 44 7.89 10.88 -5.20
CA ARG A 44 9.11 10.37 -5.86
C ARG A 44 9.91 9.43 -4.96
N LEU A 45 9.97 9.71 -3.67
CA LEU A 45 10.67 8.92 -2.66
C LEU A 45 9.84 7.73 -2.11
N GLY A 46 8.60 7.57 -2.53
CA GLY A 46 7.71 6.51 -2.06
C GLY A 46 7.18 6.69 -0.63
N ILE A 47 7.31 7.89 -0.06
CA ILE A 47 6.75 8.22 1.27
C ILE A 47 5.22 8.27 1.20
N VAL A 48 4.69 8.80 0.10
CA VAL A 48 3.26 8.79 -0.23
C VAL A 48 3.04 8.13 -1.58
N HIS A 49 1.85 7.58 -1.80
CA HIS A 49 1.52 6.92 -3.05
C HIS A 49 1.33 7.90 -4.21
N ARG A 50 0.80 9.11 -3.93
CA ARG A 50 0.53 10.15 -4.92
C ARG A 50 0.48 11.52 -4.27
N CYS A 51 1.02 12.50 -4.97
CA CYS A 51 0.83 13.93 -4.74
C CYS A 51 -0.09 14.49 -5.82
N VAL A 52 -1.06 15.29 -5.43
CA VAL A 52 -2.00 15.97 -6.33
C VAL A 52 -2.29 17.36 -5.79
N ASP A 53 -2.85 18.24 -6.61
CA ASP A 53 -3.31 19.54 -6.15
C ASP A 53 -4.36 19.41 -5.05
N ASP A 54 -4.40 20.34 -4.11
CA ASP A 54 -5.23 20.27 -2.91
C ASP A 54 -6.72 20.14 -3.26
N ASP A 55 -7.19 20.80 -4.32
CA ASP A 55 -8.57 20.74 -4.80
C ASP A 55 -8.91 19.38 -5.42
N GLN A 56 -7.93 18.60 -5.86
CA GLN A 56 -8.10 17.27 -6.46
C GLN A 56 -8.01 16.13 -5.43
N LEU A 57 -7.47 16.39 -4.23
CA LEU A 57 -7.18 15.36 -3.23
C LEU A 57 -8.38 14.47 -2.93
N GLN A 58 -9.54 15.08 -2.65
CA GLN A 58 -10.76 14.34 -2.31
C GLN A 58 -11.25 13.49 -3.49
N ALA A 59 -11.27 14.06 -4.70
CA ALA A 59 -11.73 13.35 -5.89
C ALA A 59 -10.86 12.14 -6.20
N VAL A 60 -9.54 12.30 -6.14
CA VAL A 60 -8.58 11.21 -6.38
C VAL A 60 -8.69 10.13 -5.30
N ALA A 61 -8.76 10.51 -4.02
CA ALA A 61 -8.91 9.57 -2.92
C ALA A 61 -10.21 8.76 -3.03
N HIS A 62 -11.34 9.43 -3.32
CA HIS A 62 -12.62 8.76 -3.54
C HIS A 62 -12.60 7.82 -4.74
N ALA A 63 -11.97 8.21 -5.85
CA ALA A 63 -11.85 7.35 -7.03
C ALA A 63 -11.00 6.10 -6.74
N MET A 64 -9.96 6.22 -5.93
CA MET A 64 -9.16 5.07 -5.48
C MET A 64 -9.97 4.15 -4.55
N ALA A 65 -10.68 4.72 -3.59
CA ALA A 65 -11.52 3.97 -2.66
C ALA A 65 -12.67 3.25 -3.39
N ALA A 66 -13.31 3.89 -4.37
CA ALA A 66 -14.38 3.30 -5.17
C ALA A 66 -13.91 2.06 -5.96
N ARG A 67 -12.68 2.08 -6.49
CA ARG A 67 -12.08 0.88 -7.13
C ARG A 67 -11.96 -0.29 -6.15
N ALA A 68 -11.49 -0.04 -4.95
CA ALA A 68 -11.40 -1.07 -3.91
C ALA A 68 -12.80 -1.55 -3.48
N ALA A 69 -13.76 -0.63 -3.34
CA ALA A 69 -15.13 -0.93 -2.97
C ALA A 69 -15.92 -1.70 -4.03
N SER A 70 -15.45 -1.74 -5.29
CA SER A 70 -16.03 -2.59 -6.35
C SER A 70 -15.71 -4.08 -6.18
N ALA A 71 -14.77 -4.44 -5.32
CA ALA A 71 -14.46 -5.82 -5.00
C ALA A 71 -15.34 -6.32 -3.82
N PRO A 72 -15.53 -7.65 -3.66
CA PRO A 72 -16.20 -8.20 -2.50
C PRO A 72 -15.54 -7.74 -1.21
N ARG A 73 -16.34 -7.23 -0.26
CA ARG A 73 -15.85 -6.63 0.99
C ARG A 73 -14.91 -7.57 1.76
N GLU A 74 -15.30 -8.83 1.87
CA GLU A 74 -14.53 -9.86 2.58
C GLU A 74 -13.17 -10.08 1.93
N LEU A 75 -13.11 -10.09 0.58
CA LEU A 75 -11.86 -10.23 -0.16
C LEU A 75 -10.92 -9.04 0.11
N VAL A 76 -11.44 -7.82 0.11
CA VAL A 76 -10.64 -6.61 0.42
C VAL A 76 -10.09 -6.69 1.85
N ILE A 77 -10.92 -7.09 2.82
CA ILE A 77 -10.52 -7.23 4.22
C ILE A 77 -9.41 -8.28 4.37
N GLU A 78 -9.59 -9.48 3.80
CA GLU A 78 -8.58 -10.55 3.89
C GLU A 78 -7.27 -10.18 3.18
N THR A 79 -7.36 -9.55 2.00
CA THR A 79 -6.18 -9.06 1.29
C THR A 79 -5.41 -8.01 2.12
N LYS A 80 -6.13 -7.06 2.74
CA LYS A 80 -5.49 -6.05 3.61
C LYS A 80 -4.82 -6.67 4.83
N LYS A 81 -5.47 -7.64 5.49
CA LYS A 81 -4.88 -8.39 6.61
C LYS A 81 -3.59 -9.12 6.18
N THR A 82 -3.61 -9.77 5.02
CA THR A 82 -2.46 -10.47 4.47
C THR A 82 -1.31 -9.52 4.21
N ILE A 83 -1.54 -8.38 3.53
CA ILE A 83 -0.51 -7.35 3.29
C ILE A 83 0.11 -6.88 4.61
N GLN A 84 -0.70 -6.60 5.64
CA GLN A 84 -0.21 -6.16 6.94
C GLN A 84 0.62 -7.24 7.64
N ALA A 85 0.21 -8.51 7.53
CA ALA A 85 0.92 -9.64 8.12
C ALA A 85 2.26 -9.96 7.42
N MET A 86 2.45 -9.48 6.18
CA MET A 86 3.71 -9.67 5.44
C MET A 86 4.83 -8.73 5.89
N ALA A 87 4.53 -7.67 6.63
CA ALA A 87 5.53 -6.68 7.07
C ALA A 87 6.70 -7.31 7.88
N ASP A 88 6.43 -8.41 8.59
CA ASP A 88 7.40 -9.12 9.43
C ASP A 88 7.92 -10.44 8.81
N VAL A 89 7.59 -10.70 7.54
CA VAL A 89 8.03 -11.91 6.82
C VAL A 89 9.28 -11.60 6.01
N SER A 90 10.36 -12.30 6.28
CA SER A 90 11.65 -12.16 5.58
C SER A 90 11.87 -13.22 4.50
N GLU A 91 11.18 -14.35 4.57
CA GLU A 91 11.40 -15.50 3.67
C GLU A 91 10.24 -15.65 2.70
N HIS A 92 10.58 -15.72 1.40
CA HIS A 92 9.57 -15.84 0.32
C HIS A 92 8.69 -17.09 0.47
N VAL A 93 9.26 -18.24 0.85
CA VAL A 93 8.50 -19.47 1.04
C VAL A 93 7.43 -19.32 2.12
N VAL A 94 7.76 -18.65 3.23
CA VAL A 94 6.81 -18.37 4.32
C VAL A 94 5.71 -17.43 3.86
N ALA A 95 6.05 -16.44 3.03
CA ALA A 95 5.07 -15.53 2.44
C ALA A 95 4.06 -16.30 1.56
N VAL A 96 4.55 -17.16 0.65
CA VAL A 96 3.71 -18.00 -0.22
C VAL A 96 2.77 -18.91 0.60
N GLU A 97 3.26 -19.54 1.64
CA GLU A 97 2.45 -20.40 2.52
C GLU A 97 1.33 -19.62 3.22
N ARG A 98 1.63 -18.40 3.69
CA ARG A 98 0.62 -17.53 4.32
C ARG A 98 -0.46 -17.06 3.34
N GLU A 99 -0.09 -16.81 2.08
CA GLU A 99 -1.02 -16.37 1.03
C GLU A 99 -1.89 -17.51 0.49
N LEU A 100 -1.42 -18.74 0.53
CA LEU A 100 -2.11 -19.90 -0.05
C LEU A 100 -3.50 -20.10 0.54
N LYS A 101 -3.66 -19.98 1.85
CA LYS A 101 -4.94 -20.20 2.53
C LYS A 101 -6.01 -19.17 2.12
N PRO A 102 -5.79 -17.86 2.19
CA PRO A 102 -6.77 -16.86 1.72
C PRO A 102 -6.96 -16.92 0.20
N GLN A 103 -5.95 -17.27 -0.59
CA GLN A 103 -6.09 -17.47 -2.03
C GLN A 103 -7.06 -18.63 -2.33
N LEU A 104 -6.84 -19.81 -1.77
CA LEU A 104 -7.74 -20.96 -1.94
C LEU A 104 -9.15 -20.69 -1.42
N TRP A 105 -9.29 -19.95 -0.33
CA TRP A 105 -10.59 -19.52 0.15
C TRP A 105 -11.31 -18.64 -0.89
N SER A 106 -10.63 -17.67 -1.47
CA SER A 106 -11.22 -16.73 -2.44
C SER A 106 -11.69 -17.41 -3.72
N THR A 107 -10.97 -18.42 -4.21
CA THR A 107 -11.36 -19.18 -5.43
C THR A 107 -12.60 -20.05 -5.23
N ARG A 108 -13.01 -20.32 -3.99
CA ARG A 108 -14.21 -21.10 -3.66
C ARG A 108 -15.46 -20.24 -3.44
N GLN A 109 -15.32 -18.90 -3.53
CA GLN A 109 -16.44 -18.01 -3.31
C GLN A 109 -17.29 -17.83 -4.59
N PRO A 110 -18.61 -17.62 -4.46
CA PRO A 110 -19.49 -17.47 -5.61
C PRO A 110 -19.06 -16.37 -6.58
N TRP A 111 -18.63 -15.22 -6.07
CA TRP A 111 -18.16 -14.10 -6.89
C TRP A 111 -16.95 -14.41 -7.77
N PHE A 112 -16.12 -15.42 -7.42
CA PHE A 112 -14.99 -15.81 -8.26
C PHE A 112 -15.46 -16.38 -9.59
N ALA A 113 -16.36 -17.36 -9.57
CA ALA A 113 -16.94 -17.95 -10.76
C ALA A 113 -17.68 -16.93 -11.62
N GLU A 114 -18.48 -16.05 -11.00
CA GLU A 114 -19.20 -14.97 -11.67
C GLU A 114 -18.26 -14.02 -12.42
N ARG A 115 -17.16 -13.60 -11.77
CA ARG A 115 -16.18 -12.70 -12.40
C ARG A 115 -15.39 -13.36 -13.51
N ILE A 116 -15.03 -14.63 -13.38
CA ILE A 116 -14.38 -15.39 -14.47
C ILE A 116 -15.30 -15.49 -15.68
N ALA A 117 -16.58 -15.82 -15.49
CA ALA A 117 -17.56 -15.87 -16.55
C ALA A 117 -17.74 -14.51 -17.25
N ALA A 118 -17.81 -13.42 -16.49
CA ALA A 118 -17.91 -12.08 -17.03
C ALA A 118 -16.68 -11.70 -17.89
N LEU A 119 -15.47 -12.02 -17.44
CA LEU A 119 -14.24 -11.78 -18.19
C LEU A 119 -14.19 -12.60 -19.49
N GLN A 120 -14.59 -13.86 -19.46
CA GLN A 120 -14.65 -14.72 -20.65
C GLN A 120 -15.60 -14.14 -21.70
N ASN A 121 -16.78 -13.66 -21.28
CA ASN A 121 -17.75 -13.03 -22.18
C ASN A 121 -17.20 -11.73 -22.81
N GLN A 122 -16.49 -10.90 -22.05
CA GLN A 122 -15.85 -9.68 -22.58
C GLN A 122 -14.76 -9.97 -23.60
N ILE A 123 -13.99 -11.05 -23.43
CA ILE A 123 -12.96 -11.46 -24.40
C ILE A 123 -13.61 -12.00 -25.68
N SER A 124 -14.67 -12.78 -25.54
CA SER A 124 -15.38 -13.37 -26.68
C SER A 124 -16.13 -12.34 -27.53
N SER A 125 -16.61 -11.25 -26.92
CA SER A 125 -17.33 -10.18 -27.61
C SER A 125 -16.41 -9.18 -28.35
N LYS A 126 -15.09 -9.24 -28.15
CA LYS A 126 -14.10 -8.41 -28.85
C LYS A 126 -13.46 -9.08 -30.08
N LYS A 127 -13.89 -10.29 -30.38
CA LYS A 127 -13.56 -11.02 -31.64
C LYS A 127 -14.68 -10.87 -32.64
#